data_72186848bae5d7126dbb881b213f9ce3
#
_entry.id   72186848bae5d7126dbb881b213f9ce3
#
_cell.length_a   1.000
_cell.length_b   1.000
_cell.length_c   1.000
_cell.angle_alpha   90.00
_cell.angle_beta   90.00
_cell.angle_gamma   90.00
#
_symmetry.space_group_name_H-M   'P 1'
#
loop_
_entity.id
_entity.type
_entity.pdbx_description
1 polymer ?
#
loop_
_entity_poly.entity_id
_entity_poly.type
_entity_poly.pdbx_seq_one_letter_code
_entity_poly.pdbx_strand_id
1 'polypeptide(L)'
;MKGILGRKLGMTQIFDQESGRVTPVTVIEAGPCPVVQIRTEAADGYSAVQLAFEPVAERKISKGELGHLKTAGLDAHRHLAEFRGESTLAVGESVTVESFQPGDKVKVAGISIGKGFQGTIKRHNFKRGPVSHGSHNVRAPGSIGASATPSRVFKGTKMSGRMGGKRSTQLGLVIHEIDAERNLLLVKGSIPGPRKGLVEIHGVDV
;
A
#
# COMPACT_ATOMS: atom_id res chain seq x y z
N MET A 1 5.71 17.81 1.78
CA MET A 1 5.31 16.38 1.78
C MET A 1 5.06 15.93 0.35
N LYS A 2 5.64 14.80 -0.11
CA LYS A 2 5.30 14.16 -1.40
C LYS A 2 4.46 12.92 -1.14
N GLY A 3 3.17 12.93 -1.45
CA GLY A 3 2.28 11.78 -1.24
C GLY A 3 1.06 11.86 -2.15
N ILE A 4 0.62 10.73 -2.70
CA ILE A 4 -0.54 10.64 -3.58
C ILE A 4 -1.25 9.30 -3.42
N LEU A 5 -2.57 9.31 -3.61
CA LEU A 5 -3.38 8.08 -3.69
C LEU A 5 -3.51 7.64 -5.14
N GLY A 6 -3.56 6.33 -5.33
CA GLY A 6 -3.75 5.77 -6.66
C GLY A 6 -4.37 4.38 -6.64
N ARG A 7 -4.64 3.88 -7.83
CA ARG A 7 -5.20 2.55 -8.09
C ARG A 7 -4.22 1.75 -8.94
N LYS A 8 -3.87 0.56 -8.49
CA LYS A 8 -3.05 -0.38 -9.25
C LYS A 8 -3.82 -0.88 -10.48
N LEU A 9 -3.39 -0.54 -11.67
CA LEU A 9 -3.99 -1.06 -12.90
C LEU A 9 -3.47 -2.46 -13.23
N GLY A 10 -2.16 -2.66 -13.16
CA GLY A 10 -1.55 -3.95 -13.48
C GLY A 10 -0.04 -3.88 -13.49
N MET A 11 0.58 -4.91 -14.04
CA MET A 11 2.03 -4.94 -14.30
C MET A 11 2.26 -5.16 -15.79
N THR A 12 3.31 -4.55 -16.27
CA THR A 12 3.84 -4.70 -17.62
C THR A 12 5.36 -4.66 -17.59
N GLN A 13 5.98 -4.67 -18.73
CA GLN A 13 7.42 -4.55 -18.89
C GLN A 13 7.73 -3.49 -19.92
N ILE A 14 8.82 -2.77 -19.70
CA ILE A 14 9.36 -1.76 -20.61
C ILE A 14 10.67 -2.29 -21.14
N PHE A 15 10.83 -2.18 -22.46
CA PHE A 15 12.07 -2.53 -23.16
C PHE A 15 12.88 -1.26 -23.35
N ASP A 16 14.06 -1.24 -22.80
CA ASP A 16 15.03 -0.19 -23.06
C ASP A 16 15.73 -0.51 -24.39
N GLN A 17 15.52 0.33 -25.38
CA GLN A 17 16.05 0.11 -26.74
C GLN A 17 17.57 0.24 -26.80
N GLU A 18 18.18 1.08 -25.94
CA GLU A 18 19.62 1.30 -25.95
C GLU A 18 20.39 0.17 -25.25
N SER A 19 19.92 -0.25 -24.08
CA SER A 19 20.59 -1.29 -23.28
C SER A 19 20.09 -2.71 -23.53
N GLY A 20 18.98 -2.87 -24.26
CA GLY A 20 18.30 -4.16 -24.46
C GLY A 20 17.71 -4.76 -23.20
N ARG A 21 17.65 -4.00 -22.11
CA ARG A 21 17.16 -4.46 -20.81
C ARG A 21 15.64 -4.42 -20.73
N VAL A 22 15.08 -5.44 -20.10
CA VAL A 22 13.65 -5.50 -19.78
C VAL A 22 13.44 -5.08 -18.34
N THR A 23 12.67 -4.03 -18.10
CA THR A 23 12.35 -3.53 -16.77
C THR A 23 10.89 -3.85 -16.45
N PRO A 24 10.61 -4.68 -15.43
CA PRO A 24 9.23 -4.91 -14.98
C PRO A 24 8.71 -3.68 -14.25
N VAL A 25 7.54 -3.22 -14.62
CA VAL A 25 6.90 -2.05 -14.00
C VAL A 25 5.47 -2.34 -13.60
N THR A 26 5.03 -1.68 -12.54
CA THR A 26 3.62 -1.62 -12.16
C THR A 26 3.05 -0.28 -12.60
N VAL A 27 1.93 -0.32 -13.28
CA VAL A 27 1.17 0.86 -13.72
C VAL A 27 0.15 1.21 -12.65
N ILE A 28 0.20 2.45 -12.19
CA ILE A 28 -0.69 3.00 -11.18
C ILE A 28 -1.38 4.23 -11.77
N GLU A 29 -2.69 4.27 -11.73
CA GLU A 29 -3.48 5.47 -11.95
C GLU A 29 -3.49 6.27 -10.64
N ALA A 30 -2.87 7.43 -10.61
CA ALA A 30 -2.63 8.20 -9.39
C ALA A 30 -3.16 9.63 -9.53
N GLY A 31 -4.05 10.02 -8.63
CA GLY A 31 -4.70 11.33 -8.64
C GLY A 31 -5.73 11.54 -9.76
N PRO A 32 -6.24 12.78 -9.93
CA PRO A 32 -6.01 13.90 -9.01
C PRO A 32 -6.56 13.64 -7.61
N CYS A 33 -5.84 14.12 -6.58
CA CYS A 33 -6.20 13.95 -5.19
C CYS A 33 -6.41 15.31 -4.53
N PRO A 34 -7.66 15.78 -4.35
CA PRO A 34 -7.92 17.04 -3.67
C PRO A 34 -7.61 16.95 -2.17
N VAL A 35 -7.10 18.05 -1.62
CA VAL A 35 -6.84 18.23 -0.19
C VAL A 35 -8.15 18.51 0.53
N VAL A 36 -8.51 17.63 1.45
CA VAL A 36 -9.75 17.73 2.24
C VAL A 36 -9.52 18.51 3.53
N GLN A 37 -8.41 18.19 4.22
CA GLN A 37 -8.10 18.79 5.51
C GLN A 37 -6.59 18.85 5.73
N ILE A 38 -6.16 19.89 6.43
CA ILE A 38 -4.78 20.04 6.88
C ILE A 38 -4.79 19.92 8.40
N ARG A 39 -3.98 19.01 8.93
CA ARG A 39 -3.72 18.83 10.35
C ARG A 39 -2.50 19.64 10.75
N THR A 40 -2.60 20.34 11.85
CA THR A 40 -1.52 21.17 12.41
C THR A 40 -1.14 20.69 13.81
N GLU A 41 0.12 20.83 14.16
CA GLU A 41 0.63 20.39 15.46
C GLU A 41 -0.07 21.11 16.64
N ALA A 42 -0.41 22.38 16.45
CA ALA A 42 -1.08 23.19 17.48
C ALA A 42 -2.52 22.72 17.80
N ALA A 43 -3.26 22.24 16.80
CA ALA A 43 -4.66 21.82 16.96
C ALA A 43 -4.81 20.31 17.16
N ASP A 44 -4.03 19.51 16.41
CA ASP A 44 -4.21 18.06 16.31
C ASP A 44 -3.06 17.26 16.96
N GLY A 45 -1.97 17.92 17.38
CA GLY A 45 -0.78 17.29 17.95
C GLY A 45 0.14 16.60 16.92
N TYR A 46 -0.13 16.79 15.62
CA TYR A 46 0.71 16.33 14.52
C TYR A 46 0.38 17.07 13.22
N SER A 47 1.35 17.12 12.31
CA SER A 47 1.18 17.70 10.98
C SER A 47 0.88 16.61 9.95
N ALA A 48 -0.22 16.77 9.19
CA ALA A 48 -0.61 15.87 8.11
C ALA A 48 -1.54 16.57 7.12
N VAL A 49 -1.65 15.99 5.92
CA VAL A 49 -2.62 16.42 4.90
C VAL A 49 -3.51 15.24 4.56
N GLN A 50 -4.81 15.44 4.64
CA GLN A 50 -5.80 14.47 4.21
C GLN A 50 -6.14 14.68 2.75
N LEU A 51 -5.92 13.64 1.95
CA LEU A 51 -6.23 13.61 0.52
C LEU A 51 -7.45 12.73 0.26
N ALA A 52 -8.27 13.14 -0.72
CA ALA A 52 -9.36 12.34 -1.24
C ALA A 52 -8.99 11.72 -2.59
N PHE A 53 -9.59 10.59 -2.92
CA PHE A 53 -9.37 9.91 -4.20
C PHE A 53 -10.62 9.15 -4.66
N GLU A 54 -10.79 9.03 -5.96
CA GLU A 54 -11.90 8.36 -6.65
C GLU A 54 -13.26 9.05 -6.41
N PRO A 55 -13.64 9.99 -7.29
CA PRO A 55 -14.96 10.63 -7.23
C PRO A 55 -16.08 9.59 -7.41
N VAL A 56 -17.12 9.70 -6.60
CA VAL A 56 -18.27 8.78 -6.62
C VAL A 56 -19.56 9.52 -6.41
N ALA A 57 -20.71 8.89 -6.78
CA ALA A 57 -22.01 9.45 -6.47
C ALA A 57 -22.25 9.50 -4.95
N GLU A 58 -22.86 10.57 -4.44
CA GLU A 58 -23.11 10.82 -3.01
C GLU A 58 -23.78 9.64 -2.29
N ARG A 59 -24.65 8.89 -2.98
CA ARG A 59 -25.32 7.71 -2.43
C ARG A 59 -24.39 6.54 -2.02
N LYS A 60 -23.12 6.59 -2.45
CA LYS A 60 -22.13 5.51 -2.18
C LYS A 60 -21.25 5.79 -0.97
N ILE A 61 -21.39 6.94 -0.33
CA ILE A 61 -20.66 7.31 0.87
C ILE A 61 -21.61 7.60 2.03
N SER A 62 -21.10 7.57 3.25
CA SER A 62 -21.89 7.86 4.43
C SER A 62 -22.21 9.36 4.53
N LYS A 63 -23.29 9.71 5.23
CA LYS A 63 -23.66 11.13 5.45
C LYS A 63 -22.59 11.91 6.21
N GLY A 64 -21.87 11.24 7.13
CA GLY A 64 -20.78 11.88 7.88
C GLY A 64 -19.59 12.22 7.00
N GLU A 65 -19.15 11.29 6.15
CA GLU A 65 -18.08 11.53 5.17
C GLU A 65 -18.47 12.59 4.15
N LEU A 66 -19.72 12.57 3.68
CA LEU A 66 -20.23 13.61 2.78
C LEU A 66 -20.21 14.99 3.45
N GLY A 67 -20.63 15.09 4.72
CA GLY A 67 -20.56 16.32 5.49
C GLY A 67 -19.14 16.84 5.61
N HIS A 68 -18.18 15.96 5.90
CA HIS A 68 -16.76 16.28 5.99
C HIS A 68 -16.20 16.83 4.65
N LEU A 69 -16.50 16.18 3.54
CA LEU A 69 -16.10 16.64 2.20
C LEU A 69 -16.74 17.97 1.81
N LYS A 70 -18.03 18.17 2.14
CA LYS A 70 -18.74 19.41 1.87
C LYS A 70 -18.16 20.60 2.67
N THR A 71 -17.64 20.37 3.89
CA THR A 71 -16.96 21.42 4.65
C THR A 71 -15.69 21.91 3.94
N ALA A 72 -15.04 21.02 3.17
CA ALA A 72 -13.90 21.38 2.33
C ALA A 72 -14.29 21.89 0.93
N GLY A 73 -15.59 22.02 0.63
CA GLY A 73 -16.09 22.43 -0.69
C GLY A 73 -15.89 21.40 -1.78
N LEU A 74 -15.74 20.11 -1.44
CA LEU A 74 -15.42 19.03 -2.37
C LEU A 74 -16.62 18.12 -2.62
N ASP A 75 -16.66 17.55 -3.82
CA ASP A 75 -17.59 16.50 -4.19
C ASP A 75 -17.32 15.19 -3.44
N ALA A 76 -18.24 14.25 -3.57
CA ALA A 76 -18.13 12.94 -2.94
C ALA A 76 -16.96 12.12 -3.48
N HIS A 77 -16.05 11.71 -2.61
CA HIS A 77 -14.89 10.85 -2.90
C HIS A 77 -14.92 9.60 -2.05
N ARG A 78 -14.49 8.48 -2.62
CA ARG A 78 -14.58 7.17 -2.01
C ARG A 78 -13.52 6.89 -0.95
N HIS A 79 -12.33 7.41 -1.13
CA HIS A 79 -11.17 7.11 -0.29
C HIS A 79 -10.62 8.40 0.30
N LEU A 80 -10.39 8.37 1.60
CA LEU A 80 -9.70 9.41 2.35
C LEU A 80 -8.49 8.79 3.00
N ALA A 81 -7.33 9.43 2.90
CA ALA A 81 -6.13 9.00 3.60
C ALA A 81 -5.27 10.18 4.01
N GLU A 82 -4.60 10.05 5.14
CA GLU A 82 -3.71 11.08 5.69
C GLU A 82 -2.25 10.76 5.36
N PHE A 83 -1.56 11.77 4.91
CA PHE A 83 -0.13 11.76 4.67
C PHE A 83 0.56 12.65 5.70
N ARG A 84 1.35 12.06 6.58
CA ARG A 84 2.08 12.80 7.62
C ARG A 84 3.23 13.59 7.01
N GLY A 85 3.41 14.80 7.51
CA GLY A 85 4.45 15.74 7.14
C GLY A 85 3.89 17.15 6.90
N GLU A 86 4.78 18.12 6.89
CA GLU A 86 4.44 19.49 6.58
C GLU A 86 4.12 19.65 5.09
N SER A 87 3.17 20.49 4.77
CA SER A 87 2.76 20.81 3.41
C SER A 87 2.44 22.28 3.27
N THR A 88 2.70 22.82 2.11
CA THR A 88 2.34 24.19 1.71
C THR A 88 1.01 24.25 0.97
N LEU A 89 0.35 23.09 0.77
CA LEU A 89 -0.91 22.99 0.03
C LEU A 89 -2.07 23.60 0.84
N ALA A 90 -3.01 24.20 0.15
CA ALA A 90 -4.26 24.70 0.74
C ALA A 90 -5.39 23.66 0.58
N VAL A 91 -6.43 23.77 1.41
CA VAL A 91 -7.65 22.95 1.27
C VAL A 91 -8.32 23.25 -0.06
N GLY A 92 -8.71 22.21 -0.79
CA GLY A 92 -9.28 22.30 -2.14
C GLY A 92 -8.26 22.22 -3.27
N GLU A 93 -6.96 22.39 -3.02
CA GLU A 93 -5.93 22.13 -4.02
C GLU A 93 -5.83 20.64 -4.37
N SER A 94 -5.45 20.33 -5.59
CA SER A 94 -5.32 18.95 -6.05
C SER A 94 -3.87 18.55 -6.24
N VAL A 95 -3.49 17.42 -5.66
CA VAL A 95 -2.19 16.79 -5.89
C VAL A 95 -2.29 15.91 -7.13
N THR A 96 -1.40 16.13 -8.10
CA THR A 96 -1.28 15.35 -9.34
C THR A 96 0.02 14.57 -9.39
N VAL A 97 0.15 13.73 -10.41
CA VAL A 97 1.39 12.96 -10.66
C VAL A 97 2.61 13.85 -10.94
N GLU A 98 2.40 15.11 -11.33
CA GLU A 98 3.46 16.09 -11.60
C GLU A 98 4.28 16.45 -10.36
N SER A 99 3.77 16.14 -9.15
CA SER A 99 4.53 16.28 -7.90
C SER A 99 5.75 15.36 -7.83
N PHE A 100 5.82 14.35 -8.68
CA PHE A 100 6.89 13.38 -8.74
C PHE A 100 7.75 13.58 -10.00
N GLN A 101 8.96 13.00 -9.96
CA GLN A 101 9.87 13.00 -11.10
C GLN A 101 10.34 11.57 -11.39
N PRO A 102 10.65 11.24 -12.67
CA PRO A 102 11.32 9.99 -12.99
C PRO A 102 12.63 9.86 -12.19
N GLY A 103 12.87 8.70 -11.61
CA GLY A 103 14.02 8.46 -10.73
C GLY A 103 13.74 8.66 -9.24
N ASP A 104 12.64 9.30 -8.84
CA ASP A 104 12.27 9.49 -7.44
C ASP A 104 12.13 8.13 -6.73
N LYS A 105 12.68 8.06 -5.51
CA LYS A 105 12.47 6.91 -4.63
C LYS A 105 11.15 7.04 -3.90
N VAL A 106 10.36 5.98 -3.92
CA VAL A 106 9.05 5.95 -3.27
C VAL A 106 8.86 4.70 -2.43
N LYS A 107 7.99 4.81 -1.43
CA LYS A 107 7.40 3.67 -0.73
C LYS A 107 5.93 3.59 -1.09
N VAL A 108 5.45 2.39 -1.37
CA VAL A 108 4.07 2.14 -1.75
C VAL A 108 3.42 1.21 -0.74
N ALA A 109 2.35 1.69 -0.12
CA ALA A 109 1.54 0.91 0.81
C ALA A 109 0.21 0.53 0.17
N GLY A 110 -0.29 -0.65 0.50
CA GLY A 110 -1.57 -1.15 0.03
C GLY A 110 -2.01 -2.39 0.79
N ILE A 111 -3.24 -2.80 0.58
CA ILE A 111 -3.77 -4.03 1.19
C ILE A 111 -3.33 -5.22 0.35
N SER A 112 -2.53 -6.11 0.93
CA SER A 112 -2.04 -7.31 0.25
C SER A 112 -3.16 -8.28 -0.09
N ILE A 113 -2.98 -9.06 -1.16
CA ILE A 113 -3.96 -10.08 -1.57
C ILE A 113 -4.18 -11.07 -0.43
N GLY A 114 -5.44 -11.28 -0.04
CA GLY A 114 -5.81 -12.28 0.95
C GLY A 114 -5.58 -13.69 0.44
N LYS A 115 -5.00 -14.56 1.29
CA LYS A 115 -4.74 -15.97 0.99
C LYS A 115 -5.52 -16.92 1.92
N GLY A 116 -6.44 -16.39 2.70
CA GLY A 116 -7.20 -17.15 3.69
C GLY A 116 -6.35 -17.68 4.84
N PHE A 117 -6.82 -18.71 5.51
CA PHE A 117 -6.07 -19.40 6.57
C PHE A 117 -4.98 -20.28 5.94
N GLN A 118 -3.74 -20.10 6.33
CA GLN A 118 -2.58 -20.82 5.79
C GLN A 118 -1.78 -21.50 6.89
N GLY A 119 -1.23 -22.67 6.56
CA GLY A 119 -0.28 -23.38 7.39
C GLY A 119 1.09 -22.71 7.44
N THR A 120 1.93 -23.16 8.37
CA THR A 120 3.26 -22.57 8.64
C THR A 120 4.20 -22.65 7.44
N ILE A 121 4.09 -23.66 6.59
CA ILE A 121 4.90 -23.82 5.38
C ILE A 121 4.70 -22.62 4.44
N LYS A 122 3.45 -22.27 4.11
CA LYS A 122 3.16 -21.16 3.19
C LYS A 122 3.26 -19.80 3.87
N ARG A 123 2.82 -19.72 5.14
CA ARG A 123 2.76 -18.45 5.86
C ARG A 123 4.12 -17.96 6.33
N HIS A 124 5.00 -18.89 6.74
CA HIS A 124 6.28 -18.58 7.38
C HIS A 124 7.49 -19.24 6.72
N ASN A 125 7.30 -19.91 5.58
CA ASN A 125 8.34 -20.60 4.84
C ASN A 125 9.03 -21.73 5.64
N PHE A 126 8.29 -22.43 6.49
CA PHE A 126 8.81 -23.60 7.20
C PHE A 126 9.13 -24.71 6.21
N LYS A 127 10.19 -25.44 6.50
CA LYS A 127 10.53 -26.66 5.75
C LYS A 127 9.47 -27.74 6.00
N ARG A 128 9.19 -28.51 4.98
CA ARG A 128 8.36 -29.71 5.08
C ARG A 128 9.19 -30.86 5.63
N GLY A 129 8.60 -31.72 6.45
CA GLY A 129 9.22 -32.96 6.88
C GLY A 129 9.33 -33.99 5.76
N PRO A 130 10.03 -35.11 6.01
CA PRO A 130 10.13 -36.22 5.05
C PRO A 130 8.75 -36.76 4.68
N VAL A 131 8.56 -37.12 3.42
CA VAL A 131 7.31 -37.70 2.90
C VAL A 131 7.34 -39.23 2.94
N SER A 132 8.54 -39.82 3.05
CA SER A 132 8.82 -41.25 3.11
C SER A 132 9.62 -41.59 4.37
N HIS A 133 10.10 -42.84 4.47
CA HIS A 133 10.86 -43.32 5.64
C HIS A 133 10.08 -43.32 6.95
N GLY A 134 8.75 -43.54 6.92
CA GLY A 134 7.92 -43.65 8.12
C GLY A 134 7.62 -42.36 8.84
N SER A 135 7.92 -41.20 8.24
CA SER A 135 7.61 -39.91 8.89
C SER A 135 6.11 -39.62 8.88
N HIS A 136 5.56 -39.27 10.06
CA HIS A 136 4.19 -38.79 10.20
C HIS A 136 4.07 -37.26 10.24
N ASN A 137 5.20 -36.53 10.37
CA ASN A 137 5.26 -35.06 10.48
C ASN A 137 5.58 -34.40 9.14
N VAL A 138 4.72 -34.56 8.14
CA VAL A 138 4.98 -34.00 6.80
C VAL A 138 4.76 -32.48 6.75
N ARG A 139 3.67 -31.97 7.31
CA ARG A 139 3.28 -30.56 7.24
C ARG A 139 3.08 -29.89 8.60
N ALA A 140 3.37 -30.59 9.68
CA ALA A 140 3.25 -30.05 11.03
C ALA A 140 4.31 -28.97 11.32
N PRO A 141 4.01 -27.99 12.17
CA PRO A 141 4.94 -26.92 12.50
C PRO A 141 6.15 -27.38 13.31
N GLY A 142 6.08 -28.56 13.96
CA GLY A 142 7.09 -29.02 14.91
C GLY A 142 6.87 -28.47 16.32
N SER A 143 7.91 -28.44 17.13
CA SER A 143 7.85 -27.88 18.48
C SER A 143 7.50 -26.40 18.49
N ILE A 144 6.63 -26.02 19.43
CA ILE A 144 6.19 -24.63 19.62
C ILE A 144 6.73 -24.00 20.91
N GLY A 145 7.50 -24.74 21.69
CA GLY A 145 8.10 -24.25 22.93
C GLY A 145 8.79 -25.35 23.74
N ALA A 146 9.31 -24.95 24.89
CA ALA A 146 9.88 -25.84 25.89
C ALA A 146 8.78 -26.50 26.74
N SER A 147 9.18 -27.38 27.66
CA SER A 147 8.27 -28.16 28.52
C SER A 147 7.76 -27.36 29.75
N ALA A 148 7.99 -27.89 30.97
CA ALA A 148 7.46 -27.35 32.21
C ALA A 148 7.85 -25.88 32.50
N THR A 149 8.99 -25.45 32.02
CA THR A 149 9.42 -24.05 32.12
C THR A 149 9.60 -23.51 30.69
N PRO A 150 8.89 -22.45 30.28
CA PRO A 150 8.06 -21.49 31.02
C PRO A 150 6.56 -21.86 31.12
N SER A 151 6.15 -23.09 30.81
CA SER A 151 4.74 -23.58 30.83
C SER A 151 3.78 -22.76 29.94
N ARG A 152 4.28 -22.14 28.91
CA ARG A 152 3.49 -21.32 27.96
C ARG A 152 4.19 -21.25 26.60
N VAL A 153 3.43 -20.92 25.58
CA VAL A 153 3.94 -20.55 24.26
C VAL A 153 4.20 -19.05 24.24
N PHE A 154 5.37 -18.65 23.79
CA PHE A 154 5.73 -17.22 23.72
C PHE A 154 4.85 -16.49 22.69
N LYS A 155 4.55 -15.21 22.98
CA LYS A 155 3.89 -14.33 22.02
C LYS A 155 4.76 -14.17 20.76
N GLY A 156 4.11 -14.13 19.58
CA GLY A 156 4.83 -13.99 18.31
C GLY A 156 5.35 -15.31 17.72
N THR A 157 5.17 -16.46 18.39
CA THR A 157 5.52 -17.77 17.83
C THR A 157 4.82 -17.98 16.49
N LYS A 158 5.59 -18.39 15.48
CA LYS A 158 5.11 -18.56 14.11
C LYS A 158 4.18 -19.76 14.00
N MET A 159 2.88 -19.53 13.87
CA MET A 159 1.83 -20.54 13.74
C MET A 159 0.99 -20.31 12.50
N SER A 160 0.15 -21.30 12.17
CA SER A 160 -0.89 -21.17 11.16
C SER A 160 -1.83 -20.02 11.47
N GLY A 161 -2.49 -19.47 10.46
CA GLY A 161 -3.44 -18.39 10.60
C GLY A 161 -3.69 -17.63 9.31
N ARG A 162 -4.46 -16.55 9.39
CA ARG A 162 -4.80 -15.72 8.23
C ARG A 162 -3.53 -15.12 7.62
N MET A 163 -3.39 -15.27 6.31
CA MET A 163 -2.30 -14.70 5.51
C MET A 163 -2.85 -13.70 4.50
N GLY A 164 -2.18 -12.57 4.33
CA GLY A 164 -2.63 -11.49 3.46
C GLY A 164 -3.86 -10.74 3.99
N GLY A 165 -4.43 -9.85 3.18
CA GLY A 165 -5.51 -8.96 3.59
C GLY A 165 -5.10 -7.97 4.68
N LYS A 166 -3.82 -7.64 4.75
CA LYS A 166 -3.24 -6.66 5.68
C LYS A 166 -2.55 -5.55 4.88
N ARG A 167 -2.47 -4.37 5.48
CA ARG A 167 -1.62 -3.29 4.95
C ARG A 167 -0.17 -3.76 4.90
N SER A 168 0.43 -3.63 3.74
CA SER A 168 1.83 -3.96 3.48
C SER A 168 2.47 -2.81 2.74
N THR A 169 3.71 -2.48 3.09
CA THR A 169 4.45 -1.39 2.45
C THR A 169 5.68 -1.96 1.77
N GLN A 170 5.84 -1.65 0.49
CA GLN A 170 7.05 -1.94 -0.27
C GLN A 170 7.92 -0.69 -0.27
N LEU A 171 9.15 -0.83 0.21
CA LEU A 171 10.15 0.23 0.30
C LEU A 171 11.10 0.19 -0.89
N GLY A 172 11.76 1.31 -1.16
CA GLY A 172 12.87 1.39 -2.12
C GLY A 172 12.47 1.19 -3.57
N LEU A 173 11.23 1.50 -3.91
CA LEU A 173 10.77 1.51 -5.30
C LEU A 173 11.22 2.80 -5.98
N VAL A 174 11.38 2.74 -7.31
CA VAL A 174 11.80 3.89 -8.12
C VAL A 174 10.73 4.15 -9.17
N ILE A 175 10.36 5.41 -9.36
CA ILE A 175 9.48 5.82 -10.45
C ILE A 175 10.29 5.74 -11.74
N HIS A 176 9.79 4.98 -12.70
CA HIS A 176 10.43 4.81 -14.02
C HIS A 176 10.00 5.91 -14.97
N GLU A 177 8.70 6.16 -15.05
CA GLU A 177 8.12 7.11 -15.99
C GLU A 177 6.80 7.68 -15.42
N ILE A 178 6.42 8.85 -15.89
CA ILE A 178 5.20 9.57 -15.49
C ILE A 178 4.48 10.02 -16.75
N ASP A 179 3.20 9.68 -16.86
CA ASP A 179 2.29 10.17 -17.89
C ASP A 179 1.27 11.12 -17.23
N ALA A 180 1.50 12.40 -17.34
CA ALA A 180 0.64 13.42 -16.74
C ALA A 180 -0.73 13.52 -17.42
N GLU A 181 -0.82 13.27 -18.73
CA GLU A 181 -2.09 13.36 -19.47
C GLU A 181 -3.10 12.29 -19.01
N ARG A 182 -2.59 11.09 -18.67
CA ARG A 182 -3.39 9.95 -18.24
C ARG A 182 -3.37 9.72 -16.73
N ASN A 183 -2.67 10.58 -15.97
CA ASN A 183 -2.45 10.42 -14.54
C ASN A 183 -1.84 9.05 -14.17
N LEU A 184 -0.84 8.60 -14.95
CA LEU A 184 -0.18 7.32 -14.72
C LEU A 184 1.20 7.50 -14.12
N LEU A 185 1.50 6.65 -13.13
CA LEU A 185 2.82 6.44 -12.57
C LEU A 185 3.29 5.01 -12.88
N LEU A 186 4.44 4.89 -13.53
CA LEU A 186 5.09 3.62 -13.80
C LEU A 186 6.19 3.40 -12.76
N VAL A 187 5.95 2.48 -11.84
CA VAL A 187 6.88 2.18 -10.73
C VAL A 187 7.62 0.88 -11.02
N LYS A 188 8.94 0.90 -10.93
CA LYS A 188 9.79 -0.28 -11.16
C LYS A 188 9.56 -1.34 -10.10
N GLY A 189 9.14 -2.53 -10.52
CA GLY A 189 8.91 -3.68 -9.67
C GLY A 189 7.45 -3.91 -9.29
N SER A 190 7.22 -4.76 -8.29
CA SER A 190 5.88 -5.13 -7.82
C SER A 190 5.45 -4.28 -6.63
N ILE A 191 4.15 -4.00 -6.55
CA ILE A 191 3.52 -3.32 -5.42
C ILE A 191 2.46 -4.21 -4.77
N PRO A 192 2.16 -4.01 -3.48
CA PRO A 192 1.16 -4.81 -2.79
C PRO A 192 -0.25 -4.62 -3.36
N GLY A 193 -1.08 -5.64 -3.22
CA GLY A 193 -2.49 -5.60 -3.56
C GLY A 193 -2.87 -6.19 -4.92
N PRO A 194 -4.16 -6.44 -5.12
CA PRO A 194 -4.73 -6.89 -6.38
C PRO A 194 -4.79 -5.77 -7.43
N ARG A 195 -5.14 -6.11 -8.66
CA ARG A 195 -5.57 -5.14 -9.67
C ARG A 195 -6.77 -4.35 -9.15
N LYS A 196 -6.84 -3.07 -9.45
CA LYS A 196 -7.84 -2.10 -8.95
C LYS A 196 -7.77 -1.86 -7.43
N GLY A 197 -6.75 -2.38 -6.73
CA GLY A 197 -6.53 -2.08 -5.31
C GLY A 197 -6.03 -0.66 -5.11
N LEU A 198 -6.52 -0.02 -4.02
CA LEU A 198 -6.02 1.27 -3.57
C LEU A 198 -4.58 1.13 -3.10
N VAL A 199 -3.76 2.10 -3.45
CA VAL A 199 -2.37 2.24 -2.99
C VAL A 199 -2.08 3.67 -2.56
N GLU A 200 -1.27 3.79 -1.53
CA GLU A 200 -0.72 5.05 -1.02
C GLU A 200 0.74 5.12 -1.45
N ILE A 201 1.10 6.17 -2.17
CA ILE A 201 2.46 6.40 -2.67
C ILE A 201 3.04 7.55 -1.88
N HIS A 202 4.18 7.31 -1.24
CA HIS A 202 4.91 8.34 -0.51
C HIS A 202 6.28 8.52 -1.13
N GLY A 203 6.66 9.74 -1.44
CA GLY A 203 8.04 10.09 -1.74
C GLY A 203 8.93 9.83 -0.53
N VAL A 204 10.14 9.39 -0.78
CA VAL A 204 11.18 9.25 0.24
C VAL A 204 12.20 10.32 -0.08
N ASP A 205 12.24 11.37 0.75
CA ASP A 205 13.29 12.37 0.67
C ASP A 205 14.62 11.67 1.01
N VAL A 206 15.62 11.85 0.15
CA VAL A 206 16.96 11.26 0.30
C VAL A 206 17.83 12.19 1.12
#